data_6e90eb82aa96e549968c19b4b2ca9ab6
#
_entry.id   6e90eb82aa96e549968c19b4b2ca9ab6
#
_cell.length_a   1.000
_cell.length_b   1.000
_cell.length_c   1.000
_cell.angle_alpha   90.00
_cell.angle_beta   90.00
_cell.angle_gamma   90.00
#
_symmetry.space_group_name_H-M   'P 1'
#
loop_
_entity.id
_entity.type
_entity.pdbx_description
1 polymer ?
#
loop_
_entity_poly.entity_id
_entity_poly.type
_entity_poly.pdbx_seq_one_letter_code
_entity_poly.pdbx_strand_id
1 'polypeptide(L)'
;MNNLKVLAIIIFWCEMGVSLACPVGDRSIAIRVASYNVEFSRSTTPEQVGNMFKPYHLDIIGFNEAPDGDWTARVGKVLGMKYSFVGKISSANHKDKYKTILSRTPLENTEEHELTGHGWNPASVVRATIQIQGVSFAFLSLHICKSGASDGHAYSLATKVLPKEKMARVIVVGDYNNKIGDAAMKTVEGAGFRPTWSDLKIDVSKEFTYNAQNPQKNHGVIDHILYRVVTGAKATNGGVIELDTPLSDHKPIWAQIVFPRDPKRVPRSQ
;
A
#
# COMPACT_ATOMS: atom_id res chain seq x y z
N MET A 1 -6.01 -79.67 49.65
CA MET A 1 -6.18 -79.60 48.16
C MET A 1 -6.93 -78.32 47.87
N ASN A 2 -6.23 -77.22 47.62
CA ASN A 2 -6.80 -75.93 47.43
C ASN A 2 -6.64 -75.54 45.93
N ASN A 3 -7.76 -75.44 45.21
CA ASN A 3 -7.82 -74.97 43.82
C ASN A 3 -7.76 -73.46 43.78
N LEU A 4 -6.65 -72.93 43.32
CA LEU A 4 -6.51 -71.47 43.00
C LEU A 4 -7.04 -71.21 41.58
N LYS A 5 -8.16 -70.52 41.47
CA LYS A 5 -8.67 -70.02 40.19
C LYS A 5 -7.94 -68.74 39.84
N VAL A 6 -7.18 -68.77 38.76
CA VAL A 6 -6.54 -67.54 38.15
C VAL A 6 -7.58 -66.84 37.30
N LEU A 7 -7.91 -65.60 37.67
CA LEU A 7 -8.79 -64.73 36.92
C LEU A 7 -7.94 -63.91 35.94
N ALA A 8 -8.05 -64.15 34.64
CA ALA A 8 -7.39 -63.38 33.62
C ALA A 8 -8.20 -62.08 33.35
N ILE A 9 -7.61 -60.95 33.70
CA ILE A 9 -8.16 -59.67 33.40
C ILE A 9 -7.63 -59.26 31.97
N ILE A 10 -8.53 -59.26 31.00
CA ILE A 10 -8.25 -58.72 29.66
C ILE A 10 -8.45 -57.19 29.72
N ILE A 11 -7.33 -56.45 29.69
CA ILE A 11 -7.36 -54.99 29.57
C ILE A 11 -7.52 -54.64 28.09
N PHE A 12 -8.69 -54.15 27.72
CA PHE A 12 -8.92 -53.52 26.40
C PHE A 12 -8.28 -52.14 26.39
N TRP A 13 -7.17 -51.98 25.69
CA TRP A 13 -6.63 -50.67 25.36
C TRP A 13 -7.48 -50.06 24.26
N CYS A 14 -8.31 -49.10 24.62
CA CYS A 14 -8.98 -48.21 23.67
C CYS A 14 -7.94 -47.17 23.24
N GLU A 15 -7.34 -47.36 22.06
CA GLU A 15 -6.55 -46.29 21.42
C GLU A 15 -7.49 -45.12 21.05
N MET A 16 -7.58 -44.14 21.94
CA MET A 16 -8.13 -42.84 21.57
C MET A 16 -7.16 -42.17 20.57
N GLY A 17 -7.48 -42.30 19.29
CA GLY A 17 -6.83 -41.55 18.22
C GLY A 17 -7.03 -40.08 18.48
N VAL A 18 -6.05 -39.41 19.09
CA VAL A 18 -5.95 -37.97 19.17
C VAL A 18 -5.63 -37.49 17.75
N SER A 19 -6.65 -37.14 17.01
CA SER A 19 -6.48 -36.40 15.77
C SER A 19 -5.82 -35.05 16.12
N LEU A 20 -4.52 -34.99 15.96
CA LEU A 20 -3.78 -33.74 15.97
C LEU A 20 -4.31 -32.94 14.78
N ALA A 21 -5.31 -32.10 15.02
CA ALA A 21 -5.67 -31.04 14.08
C ALA A 21 -4.41 -30.21 13.87
N CYS A 22 -3.77 -30.34 12.70
CA CYS A 22 -2.72 -29.42 12.28
C CYS A 22 -3.24 -28.01 12.52
N PRO A 23 -2.47 -27.11 13.18
CA PRO A 23 -2.89 -25.74 13.32
C PRO A 23 -3.17 -25.24 11.91
N VAL A 24 -4.40 -24.78 11.67
CA VAL A 24 -4.78 -24.13 10.42
C VAL A 24 -3.87 -22.94 10.30
N GLY A 25 -2.79 -23.08 9.52
CA GLY A 25 -1.81 -22.04 9.30
C GLY A 25 -2.54 -20.75 8.95
N ASP A 26 -2.09 -19.64 9.49
CA ASP A 26 -2.69 -18.31 9.31
C ASP A 26 -3.00 -18.09 7.82
N ARG A 27 -4.28 -18.13 7.47
CA ARG A 27 -4.74 -18.07 6.07
C ARG A 27 -4.63 -16.67 5.48
N SER A 28 -4.19 -15.72 6.25
CA SER A 28 -4.07 -14.32 5.89
C SER A 28 -2.68 -13.77 6.15
N ILE A 29 -2.39 -12.63 5.53
CA ILE A 29 -1.19 -11.85 5.75
C ILE A 29 -1.54 -10.38 5.81
N ALA A 30 -1.03 -9.68 6.81
CA ALA A 30 -1.15 -8.24 6.93
C ALA A 30 0.09 -7.56 6.39
N ILE A 31 -0.11 -6.45 5.69
CA ILE A 31 0.94 -5.54 5.23
C ILE A 31 0.60 -4.12 5.67
N ARG A 32 1.58 -3.38 6.20
CA ARG A 32 1.46 -1.98 6.59
C ARG A 32 2.16 -1.10 5.58
N VAL A 33 1.41 -0.21 4.97
CA VAL A 33 1.86 0.64 3.88
C VAL A 33 1.58 2.10 4.18
N ALA A 34 2.36 3.00 3.58
CA ALA A 34 2.10 4.44 3.64
C ALA A 34 2.32 5.11 2.28
N SER A 35 1.76 6.29 2.15
CA SER A 35 2.00 7.23 1.06
C SER A 35 2.24 8.62 1.62
N TYR A 36 3.20 9.35 1.04
CA TYR A 36 3.47 10.72 1.41
C TYR A 36 4.06 11.53 0.27
N ASN A 37 3.38 12.61 -0.12
CA ASN A 37 3.96 13.66 -0.95
C ASN A 37 4.78 14.58 -0.04
N VAL A 38 6.08 14.71 -0.29
CA VAL A 38 7.04 15.40 0.58
C VAL A 38 7.41 16.80 0.10
N GLU A 39 6.68 17.33 -0.88
CA GLU A 39 6.89 18.70 -1.42
C GLU A 39 8.40 18.95 -1.69
N PHE A 40 9.05 18.04 -2.45
CA PHE A 40 10.50 18.06 -2.75
C PHE A 40 11.39 18.36 -1.52
N SER A 41 10.92 17.95 -0.32
CA SER A 41 11.62 18.18 0.96
C SER A 41 11.85 19.66 1.31
N ARG A 42 10.95 20.53 0.83
CA ARG A 42 11.04 21.98 1.03
C ARG A 42 11.04 22.39 2.50
N SER A 43 10.21 21.73 3.31
CA SER A 43 9.97 22.09 4.71
C SER A 43 10.42 21.01 5.68
N THR A 44 11.09 19.94 5.21
CA THR A 44 11.45 18.79 6.04
C THR A 44 12.79 18.17 5.62
N THR A 45 13.32 17.32 6.50
CA THR A 45 14.45 16.46 6.21
C THR A 45 14.05 15.00 6.17
N PRO A 46 14.79 14.12 5.49
CA PRO A 46 14.52 12.68 5.51
C PRO A 46 14.50 12.09 6.93
N GLU A 47 15.29 12.64 7.85
CA GLU A 47 15.34 12.20 9.24
C GLU A 47 14.04 12.55 10.00
N GLN A 48 13.47 13.72 9.75
CA GLN A 48 12.18 14.12 10.32
C GLN A 48 11.05 13.22 9.80
N VAL A 49 11.02 12.96 8.50
CA VAL A 49 10.05 12.04 7.89
C VAL A 49 10.20 10.62 8.46
N GLY A 50 11.43 10.13 8.58
CA GLY A 50 11.69 8.83 9.19
C GLY A 50 11.19 8.76 10.64
N ASN A 51 11.46 9.78 11.45
CA ASN A 51 11.01 9.81 12.86
C ASN A 51 9.49 9.84 12.97
N MET A 52 8.80 10.57 12.10
CA MET A 52 7.34 10.61 12.03
C MET A 52 6.73 9.22 11.78
N PHE A 53 7.33 8.43 10.89
CA PHE A 53 6.80 7.10 10.55
C PHE A 53 7.16 5.98 11.53
N LYS A 54 8.09 6.18 12.47
CA LYS A 54 8.50 5.13 13.44
C LYS A 54 7.34 4.42 14.15
N PRO A 55 6.31 5.12 14.67
CA PRO A 55 5.23 4.45 15.41
C PRO A 55 4.37 3.50 14.57
N TYR A 56 4.42 3.61 13.25
CA TYR A 56 3.51 2.88 12.35
C TYR A 56 4.03 1.50 11.94
N HIS A 57 5.31 1.18 12.19
CA HIS A 57 5.93 -0.12 11.87
C HIS A 57 5.66 -0.57 10.44
N LEU A 58 5.87 0.33 9.49
CA LEU A 58 5.57 0.11 8.08
C LEU A 58 6.48 -0.94 7.43
N ASP A 59 5.93 -1.70 6.49
CA ASP A 59 6.67 -2.64 5.66
C ASP A 59 7.20 -1.98 4.39
N ILE A 60 6.42 -1.04 3.82
CA ILE A 60 6.74 -0.34 2.58
C ILE A 60 6.08 1.04 2.54
N ILE A 61 6.77 2.00 1.92
CA ILE A 61 6.33 3.39 1.79
C ILE A 61 6.51 3.83 0.34
N GLY A 62 5.51 4.48 -0.24
CA GLY A 62 5.62 5.25 -1.47
C GLY A 62 5.76 6.73 -1.17
N PHE A 63 6.78 7.37 -1.73
CA PHE A 63 6.93 8.82 -1.66
C PHE A 63 6.66 9.45 -3.02
N ASN A 64 6.08 10.63 -2.99
CA ASN A 64 5.84 11.48 -4.15
C ASN A 64 6.53 12.82 -3.93
N GLU A 65 6.95 13.46 -5.01
CA GLU A 65 7.77 14.66 -4.97
C GLU A 65 8.98 14.49 -4.04
N ALA A 66 9.61 13.32 -4.06
CA ALA A 66 10.83 13.09 -3.31
C ALA A 66 12.03 13.63 -4.09
N PRO A 67 13.02 14.25 -3.40
CA PRO A 67 14.30 14.58 -4.03
C PRO A 67 15.01 13.36 -4.59
N ASP A 68 15.88 13.59 -5.55
CA ASP A 68 16.79 12.58 -6.09
C ASP A 68 17.88 12.18 -5.06
N GLY A 69 18.78 11.30 -5.47
CA GLY A 69 19.94 10.86 -4.70
C GLY A 69 19.56 9.92 -3.54
N ASP A 70 20.12 10.21 -2.37
CA ASP A 70 20.02 9.33 -1.20
C ASP A 70 18.85 9.66 -0.24
N TRP A 71 18.00 10.62 -0.59
CA TRP A 71 16.94 11.12 0.29
C TRP A 71 16.08 9.97 0.86
N THR A 72 15.56 9.11 -0.02
CA THR A 72 14.70 7.97 0.39
C THR A 72 15.47 6.96 1.24
N ALA A 73 16.74 6.69 0.91
CA ALA A 73 17.59 5.79 1.68
C ALA A 73 17.90 6.35 3.09
N ARG A 74 18.01 7.67 3.24
CA ARG A 74 18.18 8.34 4.54
C ARG A 74 16.93 8.21 5.42
N VAL A 75 15.72 8.35 4.85
CA VAL A 75 14.48 8.00 5.57
C VAL A 75 14.56 6.55 6.05
N GLY A 76 14.98 5.65 5.16
CA GLY A 76 15.13 4.21 5.45
C GLY A 76 16.12 3.94 6.59
N LYS A 77 17.23 4.65 6.66
CA LYS A 77 18.22 4.53 7.75
C LYS A 77 17.57 4.77 9.12
N VAL A 78 16.68 5.77 9.22
CA VAL A 78 15.97 6.09 10.48
C VAL A 78 14.98 4.99 10.86
N LEU A 79 14.32 4.36 9.86
CA LEU A 79 13.27 3.35 10.05
C LEU A 79 13.82 1.91 10.12
N GLY A 80 15.13 1.71 9.87
CA GLY A 80 15.70 0.37 9.69
C GLY A 80 15.21 -0.33 8.42
N MET A 81 14.79 0.43 7.41
CA MET A 81 14.37 -0.05 6.08
C MET A 81 15.54 0.11 5.10
N LYS A 82 16.01 -0.98 4.52
CA LYS A 82 17.31 -1.02 3.82
C LYS A 82 17.20 -0.87 2.30
N TYR A 83 15.99 -1.02 1.74
CA TYR A 83 15.83 -1.13 0.29
C TYR A 83 15.02 0.05 -0.23
N SER A 84 15.57 0.78 -1.18
CA SER A 84 14.92 1.91 -1.84
C SER A 84 15.05 1.83 -3.35
N PHE A 85 14.05 2.35 -4.05
CA PHE A 85 14.04 2.55 -5.49
C PHE A 85 13.60 3.99 -5.78
N VAL A 86 14.35 4.69 -6.60
CA VAL A 86 14.05 6.04 -7.05
C VAL A 86 13.75 5.99 -8.54
N GLY A 87 12.59 6.50 -8.95
CA GLY A 87 12.22 6.65 -10.35
C GLY A 87 13.11 7.68 -11.05
N LYS A 88 13.13 7.67 -12.37
CA LYS A 88 13.93 8.55 -13.21
C LYS A 88 13.12 9.70 -13.81
N ILE A 89 11.79 9.57 -13.82
CA ILE A 89 10.86 10.55 -14.38
C ILE A 89 10.39 11.48 -13.26
N SER A 90 10.84 12.72 -13.29
CA SER A 90 10.36 13.75 -12.37
C SER A 90 9.05 14.34 -12.85
N SER A 91 8.08 14.55 -11.98
CA SER A 91 6.75 15.07 -12.31
C SER A 91 6.86 16.46 -12.91
N ALA A 92 6.20 16.69 -14.06
CA ALA A 92 6.18 17.97 -14.81
C ALA A 92 7.60 18.50 -15.16
N ASN A 93 8.58 17.60 -15.33
CA ASN A 93 10.00 17.97 -15.53
C ASN A 93 10.59 18.82 -14.39
N HIS A 94 9.98 18.79 -13.20
CA HIS A 94 10.53 19.49 -12.04
C HIS A 94 11.81 18.79 -11.57
N LYS A 95 12.78 19.53 -11.04
CA LYS A 95 14.08 18.98 -10.68
C LYS A 95 14.02 17.87 -9.62
N ASP A 96 13.12 17.96 -8.65
CA ASP A 96 13.14 17.15 -7.41
C ASP A 96 11.76 16.55 -7.08
N LYS A 97 10.97 16.12 -8.09
CA LYS A 97 9.63 15.55 -7.88
C LYS A 97 9.53 14.10 -8.35
N TYR A 98 10.42 13.26 -7.82
CA TYR A 98 10.47 11.85 -8.15
C TYR A 98 9.43 11.03 -7.35
N LYS A 99 9.04 9.86 -7.90
CA LYS A 99 8.31 8.82 -7.18
C LYS A 99 9.33 7.82 -6.69
N THR A 100 9.23 7.46 -5.41
CA THR A 100 10.18 6.52 -4.81
C THR A 100 9.45 5.46 -3.99
N ILE A 101 10.12 4.35 -3.76
CA ILE A 101 9.68 3.26 -2.90
C ILE A 101 10.76 2.99 -1.86
N LEU A 102 10.35 2.86 -0.60
CA LEU A 102 11.19 2.44 0.52
C LEU A 102 10.61 1.18 1.14
N SER A 103 11.42 0.13 1.30
CA SER A 103 10.94 -1.17 1.79
C SER A 103 11.85 -1.76 2.88
N ARG A 104 11.22 -2.50 3.78
CA ARG A 104 11.91 -3.30 4.80
C ARG A 104 12.52 -4.58 4.22
N THR A 105 11.91 -5.13 3.18
CA THR A 105 12.36 -6.32 2.46
C THR A 105 12.92 -5.97 1.09
N PRO A 106 13.72 -6.84 0.45
CA PRO A 106 14.28 -6.59 -0.88
C PRO A 106 13.22 -6.16 -1.89
N LEU A 107 13.61 -5.22 -2.77
CA LEU A 107 12.83 -4.80 -3.92
C LEU A 107 13.29 -5.59 -5.14
N GLU A 108 12.35 -6.28 -5.79
CA GLU A 108 12.57 -7.07 -7.00
C GLU A 108 11.74 -6.50 -8.15
N ASN A 109 12.18 -6.73 -9.38
CA ASN A 109 11.48 -6.32 -10.60
C ASN A 109 11.01 -4.85 -10.53
N THR A 110 11.95 -3.96 -10.21
CA THR A 110 11.70 -2.52 -10.15
C THR A 110 11.57 -1.94 -11.55
N GLU A 111 10.48 -1.21 -11.77
CA GLU A 111 10.15 -0.60 -13.06
C GLU A 111 9.56 0.80 -12.84
N GLU A 112 9.65 1.64 -13.86
CA GLU A 112 8.93 2.89 -13.93
C GLU A 112 8.17 2.97 -15.24
N HIS A 113 6.88 3.28 -15.17
CA HIS A 113 6.01 3.42 -16.33
C HIS A 113 5.55 4.88 -16.45
N GLU A 114 5.80 5.47 -17.61
CA GLU A 114 5.24 6.78 -17.94
C GLU A 114 3.72 6.69 -18.08
N LEU A 115 3.04 7.67 -17.51
CA LEU A 115 1.59 7.82 -17.60
C LEU A 115 1.28 8.99 -18.50
N THR A 116 0.65 8.71 -19.64
CA THR A 116 0.25 9.74 -20.63
C THR A 116 -1.15 10.24 -20.36
N GLY A 117 -1.39 11.52 -20.55
CA GLY A 117 -2.72 12.10 -20.37
C GLY A 117 -2.71 13.62 -20.41
N HIS A 118 -3.90 14.19 -20.29
CA HIS A 118 -4.10 15.63 -20.16
C HIS A 118 -3.53 16.13 -18.82
N GLY A 119 -3.05 17.37 -18.80
CA GLY A 119 -2.46 18.02 -17.66
C GLY A 119 -0.94 18.15 -17.79
N TRP A 120 -0.26 18.32 -16.66
CA TRP A 120 1.19 18.40 -16.67
C TRP A 120 1.82 17.03 -17.00
N ASN A 121 2.91 17.09 -17.77
CA ASN A 121 3.69 15.92 -18.17
C ASN A 121 5.20 16.22 -18.04
N PRO A 122 6.05 15.20 -17.85
CA PRO A 122 5.70 13.80 -17.72
C PRO A 122 5.11 13.47 -16.34
N ALA A 123 4.34 12.39 -16.29
CA ALA A 123 3.89 11.73 -15.08
C ALA A 123 4.30 10.26 -15.12
N SER A 124 4.46 9.62 -13.96
CA SER A 124 4.84 8.21 -13.92
C SER A 124 4.33 7.50 -12.67
N VAL A 125 4.41 6.19 -12.72
CA VAL A 125 4.25 5.28 -11.59
C VAL A 125 5.49 4.39 -11.50
N VAL A 126 6.11 4.33 -10.33
CA VAL A 126 7.16 3.35 -10.03
C VAL A 126 6.56 2.11 -9.44
N ARG A 127 7.14 0.94 -9.75
CA ARG A 127 6.65 -0.38 -9.36
C ARG A 127 7.80 -1.22 -8.79
N ALA A 128 7.51 -2.00 -7.78
CA ALA A 128 8.41 -3.03 -7.26
C ALA A 128 7.61 -4.27 -6.82
N THR A 129 8.26 -5.42 -6.80
CA THR A 129 7.80 -6.62 -6.11
C THR A 129 8.51 -6.71 -4.77
N ILE A 130 7.76 -7.05 -3.72
CA ILE A 130 8.29 -7.35 -2.38
C ILE A 130 7.75 -8.68 -1.88
N GLN A 131 8.44 -9.25 -0.90
CA GLN A 131 7.98 -10.45 -0.19
C GLN A 131 7.85 -10.16 1.29
N ILE A 132 6.68 -10.45 1.84
CA ILE A 132 6.40 -10.38 3.28
C ILE A 132 6.04 -11.78 3.75
N GLN A 133 6.81 -12.35 4.66
CA GLN A 133 6.60 -13.71 5.19
C GLN A 133 6.38 -14.77 4.08
N GLY A 134 7.18 -14.69 3.00
CA GLY A 134 7.11 -15.59 1.85
C GLY A 134 5.94 -15.33 0.88
N VAL A 135 5.19 -14.25 1.07
CA VAL A 135 4.08 -13.86 0.19
C VAL A 135 4.47 -12.65 -0.63
N SER A 136 4.28 -12.74 -1.96
CA SER A 136 4.64 -11.68 -2.89
C SER A 136 3.52 -10.65 -3.10
N PHE A 137 3.92 -9.39 -3.18
CA PHE A 137 3.08 -8.24 -3.48
C PHE A 137 3.70 -7.39 -4.58
N ALA A 138 2.88 -6.84 -5.47
CA ALA A 138 3.26 -5.71 -6.30
C ALA A 138 2.88 -4.41 -5.58
N PHE A 139 3.83 -3.51 -5.47
CA PHE A 139 3.63 -2.19 -4.88
C PHE A 139 3.96 -1.11 -5.90
N LEU A 140 3.04 -0.16 -6.07
CA LEU A 140 3.17 0.95 -7.00
C LEU A 140 3.04 2.28 -6.26
N SER A 141 3.92 3.25 -6.58
CA SER A 141 3.86 4.62 -6.07
C SER A 141 3.77 5.59 -7.25
N LEU A 142 2.80 6.50 -7.22
CA LEU A 142 2.51 7.41 -8.33
C LEU A 142 2.31 8.85 -7.88
N HIS A 143 2.50 9.78 -8.82
CA HIS A 143 2.04 11.16 -8.72
C HIS A 143 1.42 11.56 -10.06
N ILE A 144 0.14 11.91 -10.05
CA ILE A 144 -0.63 12.23 -11.25
C ILE A 144 -1.38 13.56 -11.09
N CYS A 145 -1.74 14.18 -12.19
CA CYS A 145 -2.52 15.41 -12.15
C CYS A 145 -4.03 15.12 -12.04
N LYS A 146 -4.78 16.14 -11.63
CA LYS A 146 -6.23 16.12 -11.70
C LYS A 146 -6.69 15.96 -13.15
N SER A 147 -7.63 15.03 -13.37
CA SER A 147 -8.09 14.72 -14.74
C SER A 147 -9.53 14.21 -14.76
N GLY A 148 -10.08 14.09 -15.97
CA GLY A 148 -11.35 13.41 -16.24
C GLY A 148 -11.23 11.89 -16.25
N ALA A 149 -12.29 11.23 -16.71
CA ALA A 149 -12.41 9.77 -16.69
C ALA A 149 -11.55 9.07 -17.76
N SER A 150 -11.34 9.69 -18.92
CA SER A 150 -10.84 9.00 -20.12
C SER A 150 -9.62 9.65 -20.79
N ASP A 151 -9.14 10.77 -20.28
CA ASP A 151 -8.11 11.60 -20.91
C ASP A 151 -6.87 11.86 -20.05
N GLY A 152 -6.87 11.39 -18.79
CA GLY A 152 -5.82 11.69 -17.84
C GLY A 152 -4.92 10.53 -17.50
N HIS A 153 -3.96 10.80 -16.61
CA HIS A 153 -2.99 9.82 -16.11
C HIS A 153 -3.67 8.64 -15.39
N ALA A 154 -4.79 8.87 -14.68
CA ALA A 154 -5.56 7.80 -14.05
C ALA A 154 -6.12 6.81 -15.07
N TYR A 155 -6.57 7.31 -16.24
CA TYR A 155 -7.00 6.45 -17.34
C TYR A 155 -5.83 5.64 -17.92
N SER A 156 -4.68 6.28 -18.12
CA SER A 156 -3.46 5.60 -18.58
C SER A 156 -3.03 4.50 -17.60
N LEU A 157 -3.05 4.79 -16.30
CA LEU A 157 -2.80 3.81 -15.24
C LEU A 157 -3.77 2.61 -15.36
N ALA A 158 -5.07 2.88 -15.40
CA ALA A 158 -6.13 1.87 -15.38
C ALA A 158 -6.16 1.00 -16.65
N THR A 159 -5.78 1.55 -17.81
CA THR A 159 -5.89 0.86 -19.11
C THR A 159 -4.58 0.31 -19.65
N LYS A 160 -3.44 0.92 -19.29
CA LYS A 160 -2.13 0.53 -19.86
C LYS A 160 -1.19 -0.15 -18.86
N VAL A 161 -1.26 0.19 -17.56
CA VAL A 161 -0.35 -0.34 -16.53
C VAL A 161 -1.00 -1.46 -15.73
N LEU A 162 -2.12 -1.19 -15.05
CA LEU A 162 -2.77 -2.15 -14.16
C LEU A 162 -3.23 -3.46 -14.84
N PRO A 163 -3.66 -3.49 -16.11
CA PRO A 163 -3.98 -4.74 -16.80
C PRO A 163 -2.78 -5.66 -17.03
N LYS A 164 -1.57 -5.09 -17.15
CA LYS A 164 -0.34 -5.84 -17.34
C LYS A 164 0.17 -6.47 -16.05
N GLU A 165 -0.20 -5.90 -14.89
CA GLU A 165 0.16 -6.46 -13.60
C GLU A 165 -0.58 -7.78 -13.34
N LYS A 166 0.19 -8.87 -13.22
CA LYS A 166 -0.36 -10.23 -13.10
C LYS A 166 -0.53 -10.69 -11.66
N MET A 167 0.14 -10.04 -10.71
CA MET A 167 0.04 -10.42 -9.30
C MET A 167 -1.38 -10.24 -8.78
N ALA A 168 -1.82 -11.14 -7.92
CA ALA A 168 -3.12 -11.04 -7.28
C ALA A 168 -3.14 -9.94 -6.18
N ARG A 169 -2.02 -9.79 -5.46
CA ARG A 169 -1.86 -8.79 -4.41
C ARG A 169 -1.13 -7.57 -4.95
N VAL A 170 -1.89 -6.52 -5.21
CA VAL A 170 -1.38 -5.26 -5.76
C VAL A 170 -1.85 -4.12 -4.89
N ILE A 171 -0.93 -3.24 -4.56
CA ILE A 171 -1.19 -2.02 -3.79
C ILE A 171 -0.67 -0.83 -4.61
N VAL A 172 -1.49 0.18 -4.76
CA VAL A 172 -1.15 1.42 -5.48
C VAL A 172 -1.35 2.60 -4.53
N VAL A 173 -0.30 3.35 -4.30
CA VAL A 173 -0.33 4.50 -3.40
C VAL A 173 0.11 5.76 -4.13
N GLY A 174 -0.26 6.91 -3.61
CA GLY A 174 0.27 8.17 -4.13
C GLY A 174 -0.68 9.35 -4.04
N ASP A 175 -0.18 10.46 -4.58
CA ASP A 175 -0.93 11.67 -4.82
C ASP A 175 -1.65 11.54 -6.18
N TYR A 176 -2.95 11.37 -6.10
CA TYR A 176 -3.81 11.24 -7.27
C TYR A 176 -4.32 12.59 -7.77
N ASN A 177 -4.17 13.67 -6.98
CA ASN A 177 -4.76 14.98 -7.27
C ASN A 177 -6.26 14.91 -7.60
N ASN A 178 -6.93 13.84 -7.24
CA ASN A 178 -8.34 13.54 -7.47
C ASN A 178 -8.97 13.01 -6.20
N LYS A 179 -10.21 13.41 -5.90
CA LYS A 179 -10.97 12.97 -4.72
C LYS A 179 -11.68 11.65 -4.99
N ILE A 180 -11.96 10.90 -3.93
CA ILE A 180 -12.89 9.76 -4.02
C ILE A 180 -14.23 10.25 -4.59
N GLY A 181 -14.73 9.51 -5.59
CA GLY A 181 -15.95 9.88 -6.32
C GLY A 181 -15.70 10.71 -7.59
N ASP A 182 -14.52 11.30 -7.78
CA ASP A 182 -14.14 11.92 -9.05
C ASP A 182 -14.08 10.87 -10.17
N ALA A 183 -14.33 11.29 -11.40
CA ALA A 183 -14.37 10.41 -12.56
C ALA A 183 -13.06 9.64 -12.78
N ALA A 184 -11.91 10.28 -12.53
CA ALA A 184 -10.59 9.66 -12.59
C ALA A 184 -10.45 8.50 -11.57
N MET A 185 -10.91 8.70 -10.33
CA MET A 185 -10.85 7.65 -9.30
C MET A 185 -11.79 6.49 -9.62
N LYS A 186 -13.01 6.77 -10.09
CA LYS A 186 -13.94 5.74 -10.56
C LYS A 186 -13.34 4.88 -11.69
N THR A 187 -12.51 5.47 -12.55
CA THR A 187 -11.81 4.73 -13.61
C THR A 187 -10.81 3.72 -13.01
N VAL A 188 -10.06 4.11 -11.97
CA VAL A 188 -9.13 3.19 -11.29
C VAL A 188 -9.91 2.12 -10.49
N GLU A 189 -11.00 2.49 -9.82
CA GLU A 189 -11.87 1.55 -9.13
C GLU A 189 -12.49 0.54 -10.10
N GLY A 190 -12.95 0.98 -11.28
CA GLY A 190 -13.43 0.13 -12.37
C GLY A 190 -12.38 -0.85 -12.91
N ALA A 191 -11.09 -0.55 -12.74
CA ALA A 191 -10.00 -1.49 -13.04
C ALA A 191 -9.82 -2.60 -11.97
N GLY A 192 -10.70 -2.65 -10.96
CA GLY A 192 -10.71 -3.67 -9.90
C GLY A 192 -9.91 -3.30 -8.67
N PHE A 193 -9.78 -2.01 -8.38
CA PHE A 193 -9.11 -1.51 -7.18
C PHE A 193 -10.11 -0.85 -6.23
N ARG A 194 -9.79 -0.90 -4.93
CA ARG A 194 -10.61 -0.32 -3.87
C ARG A 194 -9.76 0.60 -3.01
N PRO A 195 -10.21 1.84 -2.72
CA PRO A 195 -9.58 2.72 -1.75
C PRO A 195 -9.75 2.15 -0.33
N THR A 196 -8.70 2.23 0.48
CA THR A 196 -8.73 1.78 1.89
C THR A 196 -9.75 2.55 2.72
N TRP A 197 -10.04 3.79 2.38
CA TRP A 197 -11.07 4.63 3.01
C TRP A 197 -12.43 3.95 3.12
N SER A 198 -12.83 3.18 2.07
CA SER A 198 -14.11 2.49 2.02
C SER A 198 -14.22 1.40 3.10
N ASP A 199 -13.15 0.61 3.30
CA ASP A 199 -13.13 -0.45 4.32
C ASP A 199 -13.04 0.10 5.73
N LEU A 200 -12.27 1.18 5.91
CA LEU A 200 -12.06 1.83 7.20
C LEU A 200 -13.28 2.66 7.63
N LYS A 201 -14.24 2.86 6.74
CA LYS A 201 -15.44 3.69 6.96
C LYS A 201 -15.10 5.11 7.39
N ILE A 202 -13.98 5.63 6.88
CA ILE A 202 -13.55 7.01 7.14
C ILE A 202 -14.38 7.94 6.24
N ASP A 203 -15.02 8.92 6.86
CA ASP A 203 -15.75 9.97 6.15
C ASP A 203 -14.76 10.98 5.56
N VAL A 204 -14.32 10.72 4.32
CA VAL A 204 -13.33 11.57 3.62
C VAL A 204 -13.79 13.01 3.40
N SER A 205 -15.09 13.32 3.61
CA SER A 205 -15.58 14.70 3.54
C SER A 205 -15.14 15.55 4.73
N LYS A 206 -14.74 14.91 5.83
CA LYS A 206 -14.24 15.53 7.05
C LYS A 206 -12.71 15.53 7.13
N GLU A 207 -12.05 14.88 6.18
CA GLU A 207 -10.61 14.73 6.12
C GLU A 207 -10.00 15.57 4.98
N PHE A 208 -8.70 15.81 5.09
CA PHE A 208 -7.94 16.39 4.00
C PHE A 208 -6.48 15.92 4.06
N THR A 209 -5.87 15.81 2.88
CA THR A 209 -4.46 15.45 2.76
C THR A 209 -3.62 16.54 2.10
N TYR A 210 -4.24 17.56 1.48
CA TYR A 210 -3.55 18.67 0.85
C TYR A 210 -3.82 20.01 1.56
N ASN A 211 -2.86 20.93 1.48
CA ASN A 211 -2.80 22.21 2.22
C ASN A 211 -2.69 22.03 3.74
N ALA A 212 -1.88 21.06 4.18
CA ALA A 212 -1.62 20.82 5.59
C ALA A 212 -1.10 22.05 6.33
N GLN A 213 -0.29 22.89 5.66
CA GLN A 213 0.26 24.15 6.20
C GLN A 213 -0.79 25.28 6.27
N ASN A 214 -1.90 25.17 5.52
CA ASN A 214 -3.00 26.13 5.53
C ASN A 214 -4.36 25.41 5.48
N PRO A 215 -4.82 24.80 6.59
CA PRO A 215 -6.02 23.98 6.63
C PRO A 215 -7.30 24.71 6.20
N GLN A 216 -7.36 26.03 6.31
CA GLN A 216 -8.51 26.83 5.85
C GLN A 216 -8.68 26.81 4.31
N LYS A 217 -7.62 26.46 3.60
CA LYS A 217 -7.60 26.33 2.13
C LYS A 217 -7.41 24.89 1.67
N ASN A 218 -7.81 23.92 2.51
CA ASN A 218 -7.67 22.52 2.12
C ASN A 218 -8.53 22.16 0.90
N HIS A 219 -8.09 21.18 0.15
CA HIS A 219 -8.80 20.65 -1.02
C HIS A 219 -9.37 19.24 -0.77
N GLY A 220 -9.44 18.80 0.47
CA GLY A 220 -9.90 17.46 0.85
C GLY A 220 -8.84 16.38 0.62
N VAL A 221 -9.27 15.13 0.56
CA VAL A 221 -8.40 13.96 0.42
C VAL A 221 -8.10 13.72 -1.06
N ILE A 222 -6.83 13.85 -1.44
CA ILE A 222 -6.32 13.60 -2.80
C ILE A 222 -5.17 12.58 -2.84
N ASP A 223 -4.66 12.20 -1.67
CA ASP A 223 -3.71 11.10 -1.52
C ASP A 223 -4.47 9.83 -1.17
N HIS A 224 -4.14 8.73 -1.84
CA HIS A 224 -4.88 7.48 -1.66
C HIS A 224 -3.97 6.26 -1.59
N ILE A 225 -4.44 5.26 -0.84
CA ILE A 225 -3.93 3.89 -0.85
C ILE A 225 -5.05 3.02 -1.41
N LEU A 226 -4.81 2.41 -2.57
CA LEU A 226 -5.73 1.47 -3.18
C LEU A 226 -5.12 0.08 -3.22
N TYR A 227 -5.95 -0.94 -3.16
CA TYR A 227 -5.51 -2.31 -3.36
C TYR A 227 -6.42 -3.05 -4.35
N ARG A 228 -5.85 -4.04 -5.05
CA ARG A 228 -6.62 -4.90 -5.96
C ARG A 228 -7.63 -5.72 -5.16
N VAL A 229 -8.89 -5.68 -5.59
CA VAL A 229 -9.95 -6.45 -4.94
C VAL A 229 -9.75 -7.93 -5.23
N VAL A 230 -9.53 -8.70 -4.17
CA VAL A 230 -9.51 -10.16 -4.16
C VAL A 230 -10.37 -10.65 -3.00
N THR A 231 -10.97 -11.84 -3.12
CA THR A 231 -11.82 -12.38 -2.07
C THR A 231 -11.08 -12.44 -0.74
N GLY A 232 -11.61 -11.81 0.30
CA GLY A 232 -11.04 -11.76 1.64
C GLY A 232 -10.01 -10.66 1.89
N ALA A 233 -9.63 -9.87 0.87
CA ALA A 233 -8.76 -8.71 1.10
C ALA A 233 -9.57 -7.53 1.66
N LYS A 234 -9.00 -6.83 2.65
CA LYS A 234 -9.58 -5.61 3.23
C LYS A 234 -8.55 -4.80 3.99
N ALA A 235 -8.73 -3.48 4.02
CA ALA A 235 -8.04 -2.63 5.00
C ALA A 235 -8.67 -2.80 6.38
N THR A 236 -7.83 -2.89 7.41
CA THR A 236 -8.26 -3.15 8.80
C THR A 236 -7.89 -2.05 9.77
N ASN A 237 -6.93 -1.20 9.40
CA ASN A 237 -6.48 -0.05 10.17
C ASN A 237 -5.84 0.98 9.22
N GLY A 238 -5.82 2.24 9.59
CA GLY A 238 -5.19 3.29 8.77
C GLY A 238 -5.90 4.64 8.91
N GLY A 239 -5.44 5.60 8.13
CA GLY A 239 -5.99 6.94 8.10
C GLY A 239 -4.94 7.99 7.72
N VAL A 240 -5.29 9.24 7.96
CA VAL A 240 -4.39 10.39 7.87
C VAL A 240 -3.50 10.43 9.11
N ILE A 241 -2.23 10.77 8.94
CA ILE A 241 -1.30 11.02 10.04
C ILE A 241 -1.33 12.52 10.35
N GLU A 242 -1.87 12.86 11.50
CA GLU A 242 -1.89 14.23 11.97
C GLU A 242 -0.57 14.62 12.62
N LEU A 243 -0.10 15.83 12.34
CA LEU A 243 1.14 16.39 12.87
C LEU A 243 0.86 17.78 13.46
N ASP A 244 1.39 18.06 14.63
CA ASP A 244 1.31 19.39 15.25
C ASP A 244 1.97 20.46 14.36
N THR A 245 3.07 20.07 13.69
CA THR A 245 3.75 20.90 12.70
C THR A 245 3.85 20.13 11.39
N PRO A 246 3.18 20.59 10.33
CA PRO A 246 3.24 19.93 9.03
C PRO A 246 4.67 19.92 8.45
N LEU A 247 5.11 18.79 7.94
CA LEU A 247 6.40 18.59 7.30
C LEU A 247 6.36 18.75 5.77
N SER A 248 5.17 18.95 5.19
CA SER A 248 4.89 19.15 3.78
C SER A 248 3.57 19.91 3.67
N ASP A 249 3.22 20.37 2.48
CA ASP A 249 1.87 20.84 2.15
C ASP A 249 0.85 19.70 2.07
N HIS A 250 1.32 18.44 2.05
CA HIS A 250 0.48 17.25 2.21
C HIS A 250 0.56 16.66 3.63
N LYS A 251 -0.47 15.88 4.00
CA LYS A 251 -0.44 14.98 5.16
C LYS A 251 -0.12 13.56 4.71
N PRO A 252 0.70 12.83 5.45
CA PRO A 252 0.94 11.42 5.14
C PRO A 252 -0.29 10.58 5.48
N ILE A 253 -0.44 9.48 4.74
CA ILE A 253 -1.49 8.49 4.96
C ILE A 253 -0.89 7.10 5.11
N TRP A 254 -1.56 6.24 5.87
CA TRP A 254 -1.13 4.86 6.04
C TRP A 254 -2.32 3.90 6.10
N ALA A 255 -2.06 2.62 5.86
CA ALA A 255 -3.05 1.57 6.03
C ALA A 255 -2.39 0.23 6.38
N GLN A 256 -3.11 -0.58 7.15
CA GLN A 256 -2.88 -2.01 7.27
C GLN A 256 -3.90 -2.74 6.42
N ILE A 257 -3.42 -3.51 5.45
CA ILE A 257 -4.26 -4.29 4.54
C ILE A 257 -4.01 -5.77 4.81
N VAL A 258 -5.08 -6.53 4.99
CA VAL A 258 -5.03 -7.98 5.15
C VAL A 258 -5.41 -8.62 3.82
N PHE A 259 -4.57 -9.55 3.36
CA PHE A 259 -4.82 -10.36 2.17
C PHE A 259 -4.88 -11.84 2.53
N PRO A 260 -5.65 -12.66 1.82
CA PRO A 260 -5.52 -14.11 1.92
C PRO A 260 -4.17 -14.55 1.35
N ARG A 261 -3.57 -15.60 1.93
CA ARG A 261 -2.31 -16.18 1.39
C ARG A 261 -2.52 -16.83 0.03
N ASP A 262 -3.74 -17.29 -0.26
CA ASP A 262 -4.13 -17.84 -1.55
C ASP A 262 -5.35 -17.07 -2.12
N PRO A 263 -5.13 -15.90 -2.74
CA PRO A 263 -6.20 -15.03 -3.17
C PRO A 263 -6.82 -15.49 -4.49
N LYS A 264 -8.15 -15.60 -4.54
CA LYS A 264 -8.89 -15.70 -5.78
C LYS A 264 -9.27 -14.29 -6.27
N ARG A 265 -9.02 -13.99 -7.53
CA ARG A 265 -9.46 -12.72 -8.13
C ARG A 265 -10.99 -12.71 -8.24
N VAL A 266 -11.60 -11.60 -7.88
CA VAL A 266 -13.01 -11.36 -8.20
C VAL A 266 -13.10 -11.07 -9.70
N PRO A 267 -13.97 -11.77 -10.46
CA PRO A 267 -14.19 -11.43 -11.86
C PRO A 267 -14.62 -9.97 -11.99
N ARG A 268 -14.16 -9.29 -13.03
CA ARG A 268 -14.66 -7.94 -13.36
C ARG A 268 -16.12 -8.10 -13.81
N SER A 269 -17.02 -7.33 -13.23
CA SER A 269 -18.33 -7.12 -13.82
C SER A 269 -18.16 -6.48 -15.20
N GLN A 270 -18.68 -7.13 -16.23
CA GLN A 270 -18.70 -6.62 -17.60
C GLN A 270 -19.56 -5.37 -17.70
#